data_7b82183643d9e8fd4eb43a7536139f8f
#
_entry.id   7b82183643d9e8fd4eb43a7536139f8f
#
_cell.length_a   1.000
_cell.length_b   1.000
_cell.length_c   1.000
_cell.angle_alpha   90.00
_cell.angle_beta   90.00
_cell.angle_gamma   90.00
#
_symmetry.space_group_name_H-M   'P 1'
#
loop_
_entity.id
_entity.type
_entity.pdbx_description
1 polymer ?
#
loop_
_entity_poly.entity_id
_entity_poly.type
_entity_poly.pdbx_seq_one_letter_code
_entity_poly.pdbx_strand_id
1 'polypeptide(L)' 'MFHYVYILHSALDRERFYVGVTQDLKARLTKHNAGEVAHTSKFVPWQLKTYLAFSDKEQAFAFEKYLKSPSGRAFSKKRL' A
#
# COMPACT_ATOMS: atom_id res chain seq x y z
N MET A 1 2.00 -18.92 4.09
CA MET A 1 2.63 -17.59 3.94
C MET A 1 1.58 -16.58 3.53
N PHE A 2 1.60 -15.40 4.14
CA PHE A 2 0.61 -14.38 3.85
C PHE A 2 1.06 -13.44 2.76
N HIS A 3 0.05 -12.91 2.06
CA HIS A 3 0.21 -11.81 1.12
C HIS A 3 -0.43 -10.59 1.76
N TYR A 4 0.31 -9.50 1.85
CA TYR A 4 -0.14 -8.30 2.55
C TYR A 4 -0.54 -7.25 1.52
N VAL A 5 -1.78 -6.77 1.64
CA VAL A 5 -2.20 -5.56 0.93
C VAL A 5 -1.95 -4.40 1.87
N TYR A 6 -1.15 -3.45 1.46
CA TYR A 6 -0.72 -2.36 2.33
C TYR A 6 -1.05 -1.01 1.73
N ILE A 7 -1.27 -0.05 2.61
CA ILE A 7 -1.50 1.34 2.24
C ILE A 7 -0.44 2.17 2.91
N LEU A 8 0.29 2.95 2.11
CA LEU A 8 1.27 3.90 2.59
C LEU A 8 0.71 5.31 2.46
N HIS A 9 1.15 6.20 3.35
CA HIS A 9 0.93 7.63 3.14
C HIS A 9 2.28 8.35 3.21
N SER A 10 2.39 9.42 2.42
CA SER A 10 3.62 10.20 2.38
C SER A 10 3.68 11.17 3.56
N ALA A 11 4.83 11.23 4.22
CA ALA A 11 5.06 12.23 5.24
C ALA A 11 5.30 13.62 4.63
N LEU A 12 5.71 13.66 3.36
CA LEU A 12 5.93 14.91 2.63
C LEU A 12 4.62 15.52 2.16
N ASP A 13 3.69 14.69 1.69
CA ASP A 13 2.38 15.13 1.20
C ASP A 13 1.33 14.15 1.74
N ARG A 14 0.62 14.57 2.78
CA ARG A 14 -0.31 13.70 3.53
C ARG A 14 -1.53 13.26 2.72
N GLU A 15 -1.78 13.86 1.57
CA GLU A 15 -2.86 13.44 0.69
C GLU A 15 -2.40 12.41 -0.35
N ARG A 16 -1.11 12.08 -0.36
CA ARG A 16 -0.58 11.07 -1.25
C ARG A 16 -0.59 9.71 -0.58
N PHE A 17 -1.24 8.77 -1.24
CA PHE A 17 -1.34 7.38 -0.79
C PHE A 17 -0.83 6.45 -1.85
N TYR A 18 -0.31 5.31 -1.41
CA TYR A 18 0.10 4.26 -2.32
C TYR A 18 -0.43 2.93 -1.80
N VAL A 19 -1.01 2.12 -2.69
CA VAL A 19 -1.53 0.80 -2.38
C VAL A 19 -0.71 -0.24 -3.13
N GLY A 20 -0.25 -1.26 -2.42
CA GLY A 20 0.52 -2.33 -3.02
C GLY A 20 0.25 -3.66 -2.34
N VAL A 21 0.90 -4.69 -2.85
CA VAL A 21 0.83 -6.03 -2.27
C VAL A 21 2.24 -6.59 -2.17
N THR A 22 2.54 -7.27 -1.07
CA THR A 22 3.87 -7.84 -0.83
C THR A 22 3.76 -9.01 0.14
N GLN A 23 4.79 -9.86 0.13
CA GLN A 23 4.94 -10.89 1.14
C GLN A 23 5.85 -10.44 2.29
N ASP A 24 6.52 -9.30 2.14
CA ASP A 24 7.44 -8.77 3.14
C ASP A 24 7.24 -7.26 3.27
N LEU A 25 6.43 -6.86 4.25
CA LEU A 25 6.10 -5.44 4.46
C LEU A 25 7.32 -4.60 4.79
N LYS A 26 8.19 -5.12 5.66
CA LYS A 26 9.36 -4.36 6.12
C LYS A 26 10.32 -4.09 4.97
N ALA A 27 10.64 -5.12 4.19
CA ALA A 27 11.55 -4.99 3.06
C ALA A 27 10.95 -4.06 2.00
N ARG A 28 9.64 -4.17 1.77
CA ARG A 28 8.98 -3.35 0.77
C ARG A 28 8.94 -1.87 1.16
N LEU A 29 8.64 -1.59 2.41
CA LEU A 29 8.66 -0.20 2.91
C LEU A 29 10.06 0.40 2.81
N THR A 30 11.07 -0.38 3.16
CA THR A 30 12.47 0.04 3.03
C THR A 30 12.78 0.40 1.57
N LYS A 31 12.30 -0.41 0.63
CA LYS A 31 12.51 -0.20 -0.79
C LYS A 31 11.86 1.10 -1.28
N HIS A 32 10.62 1.35 -0.84
CA HIS A 32 9.94 2.61 -1.16
C HIS A 32 10.73 3.81 -0.65
N ASN A 33 11.20 3.74 0.59
CA ASN A 33 11.90 4.85 1.22
C ASN A 33 13.33 5.03 0.72
N ALA A 34 13.89 4.01 0.07
CA ALA A 34 15.17 4.13 -0.60
C ALA A 34 15.06 4.77 -1.99
N GLY A 35 13.83 5.09 -2.43
CA GLY A 35 13.61 5.70 -3.74
C GLY A 35 13.72 4.71 -4.88
N GLU A 36 13.64 3.41 -4.59
CA GLU A 36 13.82 2.37 -5.61
C GLU A 36 12.55 2.01 -6.37
N VAL A 37 11.41 2.57 -5.94
CA VAL A 37 10.12 2.37 -6.62
C VAL A 37 9.77 3.66 -7.34
N ALA A 38 9.70 3.63 -8.66
CA ALA A 38 9.55 4.83 -9.49
C ALA A 38 8.33 5.69 -9.09
N HIS A 39 7.20 5.04 -8.83
CA HIS A 39 5.95 5.75 -8.52
C HIS A 39 5.97 6.49 -7.18
N THR A 40 6.82 6.09 -6.26
CA THR A 40 6.82 6.62 -4.90
C THR A 40 8.06 7.43 -4.57
N SER A 41 9.07 7.43 -5.44
CA SER A 41 10.37 8.04 -5.15
C SER A 41 10.31 9.54 -4.88
N LYS A 42 9.35 10.25 -5.45
CA LYS A 42 9.23 11.70 -5.31
C LYS A 42 8.56 12.14 -4.02
N PHE A 43 7.96 11.22 -3.28
CA PHE A 43 7.15 11.54 -2.12
C PHE A 43 7.62 10.85 -0.84
N VAL A 44 8.89 10.48 -0.81
CA VAL A 44 9.50 9.92 0.39
C VAL A 44 9.61 10.99 1.49
N PRO A 45 9.60 10.63 2.76
CA PRO A 45 9.44 9.27 3.27
C PRO A 45 8.00 8.80 3.32
N TRP A 46 7.81 7.49 3.15
CA TRP A 46 6.52 6.85 3.24
C TRP A 46 6.35 6.17 4.59
N GLN A 47 5.14 6.21 5.10
CA GLN A 47 4.78 5.54 6.35
C GLN A 47 3.67 4.55 6.10
N LEU A 48 3.73 3.42 6.80
CA LEU A 48 2.68 2.41 6.71
C LEU A 48 1.44 2.92 7.44
N LYS A 49 0.34 3.07 6.71
CA LYS A 49 -0.92 3.50 7.29
C LYS A 49 -1.72 2.30 7.80
N THR A 50 -1.84 1.27 6.98
CA THR A 50 -2.55 0.05 7.35
C THR A 50 -2.16 -1.08 6.41
N TYR A 51 -2.45 -2.31 6.82
CA TYR A 51 -2.29 -3.46 5.96
C TYR A 51 -3.27 -4.56 6.36
N LEU A 52 -3.57 -5.43 5.39
CA LEU A 52 -4.38 -6.62 5.61
C LEU A 52 -3.61 -7.83 5.11
N ALA A 53 -3.66 -8.91 5.89
CA ALA A 53 -2.97 -10.14 5.55
C ALA A 53 -3.97 -11.13 4.97
N PHE A 54 -3.65 -11.66 3.79
CA PHE A 54 -4.47 -12.65 3.11
C PHE A 54 -3.68 -13.95 2.98
N SER A 55 -4.30 -15.06 3.32
CA SER A 55 -3.68 -16.37 3.09
C SER A 55 -3.75 -16.79 1.64
N ASP A 56 -4.66 -16.20 0.87
CA ASP A 56 -4.87 -16.49 -0.54
C ASP A 56 -4.34 -15.36 -1.41
N LYS A 57 -3.40 -15.68 -2.28
CA LYS A 57 -2.77 -14.72 -3.20
C LYS A 57 -3.78 -14.02 -4.09
N GLU A 58 -4.71 -14.78 -4.66
CA GLU A 58 -5.70 -14.21 -5.58
C GLU A 58 -6.61 -13.20 -4.89
N GLN A 59 -7.01 -13.49 -3.66
CA GLN A 59 -7.82 -12.56 -2.89
C GLN A 59 -7.05 -11.29 -2.56
N ALA A 60 -5.77 -11.43 -2.25
CA ALA A 60 -4.93 -10.26 -1.98
C ALA A 60 -4.85 -9.34 -3.21
N PHE A 61 -4.57 -9.91 -4.37
CA PHE A 61 -4.48 -9.13 -5.60
C PHE A 61 -5.82 -8.52 -6.00
N ALA A 62 -6.92 -9.24 -5.79
CA ALA A 62 -8.25 -8.71 -6.07
C ALA A 62 -8.59 -7.53 -5.16
N PHE A 63 -8.21 -7.63 -3.88
CA PHE A 63 -8.46 -6.55 -2.92
C PHE A 63 -7.60 -5.33 -3.22
N GLU A 64 -6.35 -5.55 -3.59
CA GLU A 64 -5.46 -4.45 -3.99
C GLU A 64 -6.04 -3.69 -5.19
N LYS A 65 -6.52 -4.42 -6.18
CA LYS A 65 -7.16 -3.83 -7.36
C LYS A 65 -8.41 -3.05 -6.97
N TYR A 66 -9.21 -3.62 -6.06
CA TYR A 66 -10.42 -2.95 -5.57
C TYR A 66 -10.08 -1.62 -4.89
N LEU A 67 -9.04 -1.60 -4.05
CA LEU A 67 -8.65 -0.38 -3.34
C LEU A 67 -8.20 0.74 -4.27
N LYS A 68 -7.77 0.39 -5.48
CA LYS A 68 -7.37 1.37 -6.50
C LYS A 68 -8.55 1.89 -7.31
N SER A 69 -9.72 1.28 -7.18
CA SER A 69 -10.93 1.74 -7.85
C SER A 69 -11.58 2.90 -7.08
N PRO A 70 -12.48 3.66 -7.70
CA PRO A 70 -13.19 4.73 -6.99
C PRO A 70 -13.94 4.24 -5.76
N SER A 71 -14.63 3.10 -5.88
CA SER A 71 -15.36 2.50 -4.75
C SER A 71 -14.41 2.08 -3.63
N GLY A 72 -13.28 1.49 -3.99
CA GLY A 72 -12.28 1.07 -3.02
C GLY A 72 -11.62 2.23 -2.32
N ARG A 73 -11.39 3.32 -3.04
CA ARG A 73 -10.85 4.54 -2.44
C ARG A 73 -11.79 5.14 -1.41
N ALA A 74 -13.09 5.16 -1.73
CA ALA A 74 -14.10 5.63 -0.79
C ALA A 74 -14.17 4.74 0.44
N PHE A 75 -14.12 3.42 0.24
CA PHE A 75 -14.09 2.44 1.33
C PHE A 75 -12.86 2.66 2.22
N SER A 76 -11.70 2.78 1.61
CA SER A 76 -10.43 2.96 2.32
C SER A 76 -10.44 4.25 3.15
N LYS A 77 -10.91 5.34 2.59
CA LYS A 77 -10.97 6.63 3.27
C LYS A 77 -11.88 6.57 4.50
N LYS A 78 -12.93 5.76 4.42
CA LYS A 78 -13.93 5.66 5.49
C LYS A 78 -13.55 4.63 6.55
N ARG A 79 -12.89 3.52 6.16
CA ARG A 79 -12.70 2.36 7.02
C ARG A 79 -11.25 2.05 7.34
N LEU A 80 -10.35 2.49 6.53
CA LEU A 80 -8.93 2.20 6.68
C LEU A 80 -8.14 3.49 6.87
#